data_16db9eb225a5e6642cde4fcee288d72a
#
_entry.id   16db9eb225a5e6642cde4fcee288d72a
#
_cell.length_a   1.000
_cell.length_b   1.000
_cell.length_c   1.000
_cell.angle_alpha   90.00
_cell.angle_beta   90.00
_cell.angle_gamma   90.00
#
_symmetry.space_group_name_H-M   'P 1'
#
loop_
_entity.id
_entity.type
_entity.pdbx_description
1 polymer ?
#
loop_
_entity_poly.entity_id
_entity_poly.type
_entity_poly.pdbx_seq_one_letter_code
_entity_poly.pdbx_strand_id
1 'polypeptide(L)'
;MIGNSRLWTFIPRGFPVSDVLSDHPPTSESPAHQPSSPPPARPVPRALPQRFETDIEVPDIDLHMHSTASDGGMAPAELVALVARRGVSRMSLTDHDSMEGIFEAQQAAIAHGVTLLPGCELSVRWRNQTIHLVALMPEGAGDALSAGLRQQHDARERRSHEIAARMEKLGLSDAMQRAREQATLSGSGDRPLSRPDFARALVEAGLARDLQDAFKRHLGSGQKGDVKAHWPEMEEAVGWIRADGGVAVMAHPMRYKLTRTKRGELLRDFISAGGEAAELVSGFQNIDRARDLARQLDELGLYASVGSDFHFPGGPLAPGSMSPPPRTRVPPVWCHPRLTPFFAAATATM
;
A
#
# COMPACT_ATOMS: atom_id res chain seq x y z
N MET A 1 -2.09 -24.27 -50.20
CA MET A 1 -2.24 -25.69 -49.86
C MET A 1 -2.30 -25.72 -48.34
N ILE A 2 -3.48 -25.67 -47.77
CA ILE A 2 -4.48 -26.67 -47.43
C ILE A 2 -3.92 -27.63 -46.34
N GLY A 3 -4.55 -27.58 -45.18
CA GLY A 3 -4.86 -28.66 -44.31
C GLY A 3 -4.19 -28.59 -42.93
N ASN A 4 -4.77 -28.92 -41.82
CA ASN A 4 -6.12 -29.32 -41.44
C ASN A 4 -6.19 -29.24 -39.91
N SER A 5 -7.28 -28.71 -39.43
CA SER A 5 -7.74 -28.72 -38.02
C SER A 5 -8.04 -30.16 -37.56
N ARG A 6 -7.74 -30.52 -36.30
CA ARG A 6 -8.45 -31.58 -35.58
C ARG A 6 -8.78 -31.13 -34.16
N LEU A 7 -10.06 -30.89 -33.96
CA LEU A 7 -10.78 -30.89 -32.69
C LEU A 7 -10.80 -32.33 -32.11
N TRP A 8 -10.50 -32.47 -30.83
CA TRP A 8 -10.82 -33.66 -30.05
C TRP A 8 -11.87 -33.33 -28.99
N THR A 9 -13.07 -33.79 -29.24
CA THR A 9 -14.18 -33.89 -28.28
C THR A 9 -14.00 -35.15 -27.46
N PHE A 10 -13.98 -35.05 -26.15
CA PHE A 10 -14.05 -36.20 -25.24
C PHE A 10 -15.44 -36.26 -24.60
N ILE A 11 -16.17 -37.35 -24.83
CA ILE A 11 -17.42 -37.74 -24.17
C ILE A 11 -17.08 -38.84 -23.17
N PRO A 12 -17.42 -38.75 -21.88
CA PRO A 12 -17.32 -39.89 -20.98
C PRO A 12 -18.63 -40.72 -21.01
N ARG A 13 -18.46 -42.01 -21.14
CA ARG A 13 -19.50 -43.04 -21.08
C ARG A 13 -20.00 -43.25 -19.64
N GLY A 14 -21.30 -43.49 -19.52
CA GLY A 14 -22.00 -43.76 -18.27
C GLY A 14 -21.65 -45.10 -17.61
N PHE A 15 -21.90 -45.20 -16.33
CA PHE A 15 -21.98 -46.42 -15.53
C PHE A 15 -23.38 -46.61 -14.96
N PRO A 16 -23.82 -47.88 -14.72
CA PRO A 16 -25.21 -48.22 -14.55
C PRO A 16 -25.75 -48.05 -13.12
N VAL A 17 -27.04 -47.87 -13.06
CA VAL A 17 -27.85 -47.75 -11.86
C VAL A 17 -28.00 -49.14 -11.21
N SER A 18 -27.83 -49.24 -9.90
CA SER A 18 -28.31 -50.34 -9.09
C SER A 18 -29.15 -49.81 -7.94
N ASP A 19 -30.40 -50.20 -7.93
CA ASP A 19 -31.37 -49.95 -6.87
C ASP A 19 -30.96 -50.62 -5.55
N VAL A 20 -31.01 -49.90 -4.43
CA VAL A 20 -31.20 -50.47 -3.09
C VAL A 20 -32.12 -49.54 -2.30
N LEU A 21 -33.13 -50.21 -1.73
CA LEU A 21 -34.27 -49.69 -0.99
C LEU A 21 -33.90 -48.99 0.35
N SER A 22 -34.61 -47.92 0.59
CA SER A 22 -35.20 -47.39 1.84
C SER A 22 -34.58 -47.72 3.20
N ASP A 23 -34.17 -46.65 3.90
CA ASP A 23 -34.56 -46.42 5.29
C ASP A 23 -34.42 -44.91 5.59
N HIS A 24 -35.52 -44.27 5.97
CA HIS A 24 -35.55 -42.86 6.40
C HIS A 24 -35.29 -42.76 7.92
N PRO A 25 -34.34 -41.97 8.36
CA PRO A 25 -34.36 -41.34 9.68
C PRO A 25 -34.97 -39.94 9.61
N PRO A 26 -35.41 -39.39 10.75
CA PRO A 26 -36.35 -38.26 10.79
C PRO A 26 -35.69 -36.91 10.41
N THR A 27 -36.53 -36.04 9.86
CA THR A 27 -36.32 -34.68 9.47
C THR A 27 -35.53 -33.88 10.52
N SER A 28 -34.29 -33.52 10.16
CA SER A 28 -33.56 -32.43 10.83
C SER A 28 -34.06 -31.08 10.29
N GLU A 29 -34.62 -30.28 11.16
CA GLU A 29 -34.98 -28.87 10.88
C GLU A 29 -33.78 -28.14 10.28
N SER A 30 -33.96 -27.56 9.09
CA SER A 30 -33.03 -26.62 8.49
C SER A 30 -32.84 -25.45 9.46
N PRO A 31 -31.60 -25.02 9.74
CA PRO A 31 -31.38 -23.82 10.53
C PRO A 31 -32.01 -22.61 9.80
N ALA A 32 -32.86 -21.89 10.51
CA ALA A 32 -33.50 -20.68 10.05
C ALA A 32 -32.46 -19.74 9.46
N HIS A 33 -32.68 -19.33 8.22
CA HIS A 33 -31.89 -18.30 7.53
C HIS A 33 -31.97 -17.03 8.38
N GLN A 34 -30.88 -16.70 9.11
CA GLN A 34 -30.75 -15.37 9.73
C GLN A 34 -30.73 -14.35 8.60
N PRO A 35 -31.54 -13.29 8.68
CA PRO A 35 -31.49 -12.23 7.68
C PRO A 35 -30.07 -11.65 7.65
N SER A 36 -29.43 -11.68 6.50
CA SER A 36 -28.14 -11.05 6.27
C SER A 36 -28.22 -9.59 6.71
N SER A 37 -27.30 -9.15 7.55
CA SER A 37 -27.20 -7.76 7.95
C SER A 37 -27.24 -6.87 6.70
N PRO A 38 -27.96 -5.74 6.73
CA PRO A 38 -28.00 -4.82 5.59
C PRO A 38 -26.57 -4.40 5.22
N PRO A 39 -26.28 -4.23 3.93
CA PRO A 39 -24.95 -3.77 3.50
C PRO A 39 -24.63 -2.45 4.22
N PRO A 40 -23.36 -2.20 4.59
CA PRO A 40 -22.96 -0.96 5.23
C PRO A 40 -23.38 0.22 4.36
N ALA A 41 -23.89 1.27 5.00
CA ALA A 41 -24.27 2.49 4.31
C ALA A 41 -23.04 3.01 3.52
N ARG A 42 -23.27 3.41 2.26
CA ARG A 42 -22.21 4.00 1.44
C ARG A 42 -21.67 5.25 2.13
N PRO A 43 -20.35 5.45 2.18
CA PRO A 43 -19.82 6.70 2.70
C PRO A 43 -20.31 7.86 1.85
N VAL A 44 -20.84 8.89 2.51
CA VAL A 44 -21.27 10.13 1.83
C VAL A 44 -20.04 11.03 1.71
N PRO A 45 -19.58 11.32 0.48
CA PRO A 45 -18.41 12.18 0.31
C PRO A 45 -18.67 13.59 0.84
N ARG A 46 -17.83 14.04 1.74
CA ARG A 46 -17.84 15.42 2.23
C ARG A 46 -17.00 16.28 1.28
N ALA A 47 -17.30 17.57 1.20
CA ALA A 47 -16.45 18.50 0.45
C ALA A 47 -15.02 18.47 1.03
N LEU A 48 -14.01 18.27 0.18
CA LEU A 48 -12.62 18.31 0.63
C LEU A 48 -12.26 19.73 1.06
N PRO A 49 -11.63 19.90 2.24
CA PRO A 49 -11.19 21.19 2.70
C PRO A 49 -10.11 21.77 1.77
N GLN A 50 -10.22 23.05 1.49
CA GLN A 50 -9.21 23.78 0.71
C GLN A 50 -8.00 24.19 1.57
N ARG A 51 -8.12 24.06 2.89
CA ARG A 51 -7.08 24.35 3.89
C ARG A 51 -7.29 23.44 5.11
N PHE A 52 -6.24 23.16 5.84
CA PHE A 52 -6.33 22.55 7.15
C PHE A 52 -6.70 23.63 8.19
N GLU A 53 -7.99 23.84 8.40
CA GLU A 53 -8.50 24.94 9.23
C GLU A 53 -8.74 24.55 10.69
N THR A 54 -8.88 23.25 10.97
CA THR A 54 -9.18 22.74 12.31
C THR A 54 -8.23 21.63 12.72
N ASP A 55 -7.85 21.59 13.99
CA ASP A 55 -7.07 20.50 14.60
C ASP A 55 -7.93 19.23 14.86
N ILE A 56 -9.21 19.21 14.48
CA ILE A 56 -10.18 18.24 15.01
C ILE A 56 -10.79 17.31 13.92
N GLU A 57 -10.87 17.74 12.66
CA GLU A 57 -11.45 16.90 11.62
C GLU A 57 -10.38 16.22 10.76
N VAL A 58 -10.28 14.89 10.90
CA VAL A 58 -9.61 14.06 9.91
C VAL A 58 -10.49 14.09 8.66
N PRO A 59 -10.00 14.52 7.49
CA PRO A 59 -10.76 14.42 6.26
C PRO A 59 -11.13 12.96 5.99
N ASP A 60 -12.26 12.74 5.32
CA ASP A 60 -12.71 11.43 4.86
C ASP A 60 -11.85 10.90 3.69
N ILE A 61 -10.55 11.10 3.80
CA ILE A 61 -9.52 10.78 2.80
C ILE A 61 -8.31 10.12 3.46
N ASP A 62 -7.78 9.10 2.81
CA ASP A 62 -6.56 8.40 3.21
C ASP A 62 -5.75 8.04 1.96
N LEU A 63 -4.61 8.67 1.77
CA LEU A 63 -3.81 8.59 0.54
C LEU A 63 -2.57 7.70 0.67
N HIS A 64 -2.50 6.85 1.73
CA HIS A 64 -1.36 5.96 1.91
C HIS A 64 -1.78 4.69 2.65
N MET A 65 -1.89 3.59 1.93
CA MET A 65 -2.28 2.27 2.45
C MET A 65 -1.69 1.14 1.60
N HIS A 66 -1.52 -0.03 2.22
CA HIS A 66 -0.92 -1.20 1.60
C HIS A 66 -1.86 -2.41 1.63
N SER A 67 -1.78 -3.20 0.56
CA SER A 67 -2.49 -4.47 0.39
C SER A 67 -1.54 -5.66 0.26
N THR A 68 -2.10 -6.86 0.03
CA THR A 68 -1.30 -8.06 -0.26
C THR A 68 -0.55 -7.99 -1.59
N ALA A 69 -0.82 -6.99 -2.44
CA ALA A 69 0.01 -6.72 -3.62
C ALA A 69 1.42 -6.23 -3.25
N SER A 70 1.64 -5.84 -1.98
CA SER A 70 2.97 -5.61 -1.40
C SER A 70 3.12 -6.34 -0.06
N ASP A 71 3.20 -5.63 1.04
CA ASP A 71 3.41 -6.21 2.37
C ASP A 71 2.25 -5.95 3.33
N GLY A 72 1.13 -5.49 2.82
CA GLY A 72 -0.13 -5.42 3.56
C GLY A 72 -0.72 -6.80 3.84
N GLY A 73 -1.64 -6.87 4.79
CA GLY A 73 -2.26 -8.12 5.25
C GLY A 73 -3.70 -8.32 4.78
N MET A 74 -4.19 -7.52 3.83
CA MET A 74 -5.54 -7.65 3.27
C MET A 74 -5.49 -7.59 1.74
N ALA A 75 -6.32 -8.39 1.07
CA ALA A 75 -6.49 -8.27 -0.37
C ALA A 75 -6.98 -6.85 -0.74
N PRO A 76 -6.63 -6.33 -1.94
CA PRO A 76 -7.05 -5.00 -2.36
C PRO A 76 -8.54 -4.72 -2.20
N ALA A 77 -9.40 -5.68 -2.59
CA ALA A 77 -10.86 -5.55 -2.45
C ALA A 77 -11.31 -5.52 -0.98
N GLU A 78 -10.72 -6.35 -0.12
CA GLU A 78 -11.03 -6.38 1.31
C GLU A 78 -10.63 -5.07 2.00
N LEU A 79 -9.48 -4.50 1.60
CA LEU A 79 -9.01 -3.21 2.10
C LEU A 79 -9.99 -2.10 1.72
N VAL A 80 -10.45 -2.04 0.46
CA VAL A 80 -11.45 -1.07 0.02
C VAL A 80 -12.75 -1.21 0.80
N ALA A 81 -13.23 -2.44 1.02
CA ALA A 81 -14.40 -2.69 1.83
C ALA A 81 -14.22 -2.20 3.29
N LEU A 82 -13.03 -2.38 3.86
CA LEU A 82 -12.70 -1.86 5.19
C LEU A 82 -12.68 -0.33 5.20
N VAL A 83 -12.08 0.31 4.20
CA VAL A 83 -12.05 1.77 4.00
C VAL A 83 -13.47 2.34 4.01
N ALA A 84 -14.38 1.75 3.22
CA ALA A 84 -15.78 2.15 3.16
C ALA A 84 -16.50 2.01 4.52
N ARG A 85 -16.32 0.86 5.20
CA ARG A 85 -16.89 0.65 6.55
C ARG A 85 -16.41 1.65 7.59
N ARG A 86 -15.21 2.20 7.41
CA ARG A 86 -14.64 3.20 8.29
C ARG A 86 -15.06 4.64 7.95
N GLY A 87 -15.90 4.83 6.93
CA GLY A 87 -16.38 6.13 6.51
C GLY A 87 -15.36 6.96 5.71
N VAL A 88 -14.27 6.34 5.27
CA VAL A 88 -13.33 6.97 4.33
C VAL A 88 -13.94 6.87 2.93
N SER A 89 -14.15 7.99 2.27
CA SER A 89 -14.78 8.06 0.95
C SER A 89 -13.80 8.22 -0.20
N ARG A 90 -12.54 8.59 0.11
CA ARG A 90 -11.46 8.79 -0.85
C ARG A 90 -10.19 8.14 -0.34
N MET A 91 -9.56 7.34 -1.19
CA MET A 91 -8.34 6.63 -0.84
C MET A 91 -7.33 6.62 -1.98
N SER A 92 -6.06 6.37 -1.67
CA SER A 92 -5.10 5.86 -2.62
C SER A 92 -4.58 4.51 -2.11
N LEU A 93 -4.54 3.50 -2.99
CA LEU A 93 -3.80 2.28 -2.75
C LEU A 93 -2.37 2.52 -3.22
N THR A 94 -1.40 2.33 -2.32
CA THR A 94 -0.01 2.74 -2.54
C THR A 94 0.96 1.62 -2.17
N ASP A 95 0.71 0.44 -2.69
CA ASP A 95 1.54 -0.73 -2.48
C ASP A 95 3.02 -0.45 -2.82
N HIS A 96 3.92 -1.01 -2.05
CA HIS A 96 5.36 -0.84 -2.24
C HIS A 96 5.82 -1.34 -3.61
N ASP A 97 6.35 -0.41 -4.42
CA ASP A 97 6.96 -0.66 -5.73
C ASP A 97 6.06 -1.47 -6.69
N SER A 98 4.72 -1.36 -6.52
CA SER A 98 3.73 -2.12 -7.28
C SER A 98 2.43 -1.33 -7.48
N MET A 99 1.79 -1.53 -8.62
CA MET A 99 0.41 -1.10 -8.88
C MET A 99 -0.49 -2.29 -9.27
N GLU A 100 -0.05 -3.53 -9.03
CA GLU A 100 -0.78 -4.74 -9.43
C GLU A 100 -2.14 -4.86 -8.72
N GLY A 101 -2.26 -4.36 -7.48
CA GLY A 101 -3.51 -4.34 -6.72
C GLY A 101 -4.55 -3.32 -7.19
N ILE A 102 -4.18 -2.38 -8.06
CA ILE A 102 -5.05 -1.25 -8.45
C ILE A 102 -6.32 -1.70 -9.16
N PHE A 103 -6.23 -2.65 -10.10
CA PHE A 103 -7.40 -3.11 -10.84
C PHE A 103 -8.46 -3.72 -9.92
N GLU A 104 -8.07 -4.62 -9.03
CA GLU A 104 -8.99 -5.24 -8.06
C GLU A 104 -9.58 -4.19 -7.12
N ALA A 105 -8.73 -3.28 -6.60
CA ALA A 105 -9.19 -2.20 -5.73
C ALA A 105 -10.18 -1.26 -6.43
N GLN A 106 -10.00 -0.95 -7.72
CA GLN A 106 -10.92 -0.11 -8.49
C GLN A 106 -12.30 -0.76 -8.63
N GLN A 107 -12.37 -2.06 -8.91
CA GLN A 107 -13.64 -2.77 -8.99
C GLN A 107 -14.38 -2.74 -7.65
N ALA A 108 -13.68 -2.96 -6.55
CA ALA A 108 -14.24 -2.87 -5.21
C ALA A 108 -14.64 -1.43 -4.85
N ALA A 109 -13.86 -0.44 -5.24
CA ALA A 109 -14.14 0.98 -4.98
C ALA A 109 -15.47 1.42 -5.63
N ILE A 110 -15.72 1.01 -6.87
CA ILE A 110 -16.99 1.23 -7.57
C ILE A 110 -18.15 0.60 -6.78
N ALA A 111 -17.99 -0.66 -6.34
CA ALA A 111 -19.03 -1.38 -5.62
C ALA A 111 -19.37 -0.75 -4.26
N HIS A 112 -18.37 -0.17 -3.59
CA HIS A 112 -18.51 0.43 -2.26
C HIS A 112 -18.71 1.95 -2.27
N GLY A 113 -18.71 2.61 -3.43
CA GLY A 113 -18.86 4.06 -3.54
C GLY A 113 -17.67 4.83 -2.95
N VAL A 114 -16.45 4.25 -3.06
CA VAL A 114 -15.20 4.88 -2.66
C VAL A 114 -14.50 5.44 -3.89
N THR A 115 -13.96 6.64 -3.81
CA THR A 115 -13.11 7.20 -4.85
C THR A 115 -11.69 6.70 -4.63
N LEU A 116 -11.16 5.88 -5.54
CA LEU A 116 -9.80 5.36 -5.49
C LEU A 116 -8.91 6.13 -6.47
N LEU A 117 -7.93 6.86 -5.94
CA LEU A 117 -6.83 7.45 -6.69
C LEU A 117 -5.73 6.39 -6.85
N PRO A 118 -5.39 5.95 -8.07
CA PRO A 118 -4.30 5.02 -8.27
C PRO A 118 -2.97 5.57 -7.75
N GLY A 119 -2.14 4.70 -7.14
CA GLY A 119 -0.84 5.10 -6.63
C GLY A 119 0.07 3.93 -6.35
N CYS A 120 1.29 4.22 -5.94
CA CYS A 120 2.24 3.28 -5.37
C CYS A 120 3.20 4.02 -4.45
N GLU A 121 3.88 3.27 -3.55
CA GLU A 121 4.96 3.81 -2.73
C GLU A 121 6.30 3.27 -3.23
N LEU A 122 7.11 4.13 -3.87
CA LEU A 122 8.40 3.77 -4.44
C LEU A 122 9.50 3.80 -3.38
N SER A 123 10.26 2.72 -3.29
CA SER A 123 11.48 2.65 -2.49
C SER A 123 12.64 3.27 -3.27
N VAL A 124 13.27 4.32 -2.72
CA VAL A 124 14.34 5.04 -3.40
C VAL A 124 15.51 5.31 -2.48
N ARG A 125 16.64 5.69 -3.05
CA ARG A 125 17.83 6.07 -2.33
C ARG A 125 18.02 7.59 -2.34
N TRP A 126 18.24 8.15 -1.16
CA TRP A 126 18.75 9.50 -0.99
C TRP A 126 20.02 9.42 -0.17
N ARG A 127 21.16 9.74 -0.79
CA ARG A 127 22.49 9.53 -0.19
C ARG A 127 22.64 8.06 0.25
N ASN A 128 22.86 7.80 1.53
CA ASN A 128 23.01 6.44 2.09
C ASN A 128 21.75 5.93 2.82
N GLN A 129 20.58 6.53 2.56
CA GLN A 129 19.33 6.17 3.23
C GLN A 129 18.30 5.71 2.21
N THR A 130 17.53 4.68 2.59
CA THR A 130 16.28 4.37 1.90
C THR A 130 15.22 5.35 2.38
N ILE A 131 14.57 6.01 1.45
CA ILE A 131 13.38 6.82 1.65
C ILE A 131 12.28 6.33 0.72
N HIS A 132 11.06 6.77 0.97
CA HIS A 132 9.92 6.36 0.17
C HIS A 132 9.24 7.58 -0.47
N LEU A 133 8.70 7.37 -1.66
CA LEU A 133 7.92 8.36 -2.39
C LEU A 133 6.56 7.77 -2.73
N VAL A 134 5.49 8.39 -2.27
CA VAL A 134 4.16 8.07 -2.77
C VAL A 134 3.97 8.75 -4.12
N ALA A 135 3.64 7.95 -5.12
CA ALA A 135 3.21 8.39 -6.44
C ALA A 135 1.68 8.43 -6.46
N LEU A 136 1.09 9.61 -6.63
CA LEU A 136 -0.34 9.78 -6.84
C LEU A 136 -0.59 9.95 -8.34
N MET A 137 -1.26 8.97 -8.97
CA MET A 137 -1.31 8.79 -10.42
C MET A 137 -2.76 8.87 -10.93
N PRO A 138 -3.32 10.08 -11.17
CA PRO A 138 -4.73 10.22 -11.55
C PRO A 138 -5.11 9.49 -12.84
N GLU A 139 -4.17 9.35 -13.78
CA GLU A 139 -4.36 8.63 -15.06
C GLU A 139 -3.79 7.18 -15.00
N GLY A 140 -3.33 6.72 -13.83
CA GLY A 140 -2.62 5.45 -13.69
C GLY A 140 -1.16 5.52 -14.12
N ALA A 141 -0.49 4.36 -14.18
CA ALA A 141 0.89 4.29 -14.66
C ALA A 141 0.94 4.33 -16.18
N GLY A 142 1.70 5.28 -16.71
CA GLY A 142 2.10 5.31 -18.10
C GLY A 142 3.39 4.51 -18.34
N ASP A 143 4.06 4.77 -19.45
CA ASP A 143 5.24 4.00 -19.89
C ASP A 143 6.45 4.20 -18.95
N ALA A 144 6.67 5.42 -18.47
CA ALA A 144 7.83 5.74 -17.64
C ALA A 144 7.73 5.07 -16.26
N LEU A 145 6.62 5.21 -15.57
CA LEU A 145 6.41 4.58 -14.27
C LEU A 145 6.34 3.06 -14.39
N SER A 146 5.69 2.53 -15.45
CA SER A 146 5.64 1.09 -15.70
C SER A 146 7.05 0.49 -15.92
N ALA A 147 7.94 1.20 -16.62
CA ALA A 147 9.33 0.80 -16.75
C ALA A 147 10.07 0.84 -15.40
N GLY A 148 9.84 1.91 -14.62
CA GLY A 148 10.38 2.05 -13.28
C GLY A 148 9.91 0.97 -12.32
N LEU A 149 8.63 0.58 -12.37
CA LEU A 149 8.09 -0.51 -11.54
C LEU A 149 8.70 -1.87 -11.90
N ARG A 150 8.98 -2.14 -13.18
CA ARG A 150 9.76 -3.34 -13.57
C ARG A 150 11.18 -3.31 -13.00
N GLN A 151 11.86 -2.17 -13.05
CA GLN A 151 13.18 -2.01 -12.43
C GLN A 151 13.12 -2.23 -10.90
N GLN A 152 12.08 -1.74 -10.25
CA GLN A 152 11.83 -1.95 -8.81
C GLN A 152 11.57 -3.42 -8.49
N HIS A 153 10.77 -4.11 -9.30
CA HIS A 153 10.55 -5.55 -9.16
C HIS A 153 11.88 -6.32 -9.17
N ASP A 154 12.73 -6.07 -10.18
CA ASP A 154 14.05 -6.70 -10.27
C ASP A 154 14.97 -6.33 -9.09
N ALA A 155 14.90 -5.10 -8.62
CA ALA A 155 15.65 -4.65 -7.45
C ALA A 155 15.18 -5.37 -6.17
N ARG A 156 13.86 -5.58 -6.01
CA ARG A 156 13.30 -6.35 -4.90
C ARG A 156 13.72 -7.82 -4.94
N GLU A 157 13.71 -8.45 -6.11
CA GLU A 157 14.15 -9.84 -6.25
C GLU A 157 15.65 -9.97 -5.87
N ARG A 158 16.53 -9.13 -6.43
CA ARG A 158 17.96 -9.14 -6.04
C ARG A 158 18.15 -8.90 -4.54
N ARG A 159 17.40 -7.97 -3.98
CA ARG A 159 17.42 -7.64 -2.55
C ARG A 159 16.95 -8.81 -1.69
N SER A 160 15.91 -9.53 -2.11
CA SER A 160 15.38 -10.70 -1.39
C SER A 160 16.46 -11.80 -1.28
N HIS A 161 17.15 -12.10 -2.36
CA HIS A 161 18.26 -13.05 -2.36
C HIS A 161 19.38 -12.63 -1.41
N GLU A 162 19.72 -11.34 -1.39
CA GLU A 162 20.76 -10.86 -0.48
C GLU A 162 20.32 -10.90 0.99
N ILE A 163 19.07 -10.58 1.29
CA ILE A 163 18.51 -10.73 2.65
C ILE A 163 18.54 -12.19 3.06
N ALA A 164 18.08 -13.12 2.20
CA ALA A 164 18.08 -14.55 2.49
C ALA A 164 19.49 -15.04 2.84
N ALA A 165 20.49 -14.75 2.00
CA ALA A 165 21.88 -15.13 2.25
C ALA A 165 22.44 -14.57 3.57
N ARG A 166 21.99 -13.39 3.99
CA ARG A 166 22.38 -12.80 5.27
C ARG A 166 21.65 -13.47 6.46
N MET A 167 20.39 -13.86 6.29
CA MET A 167 19.60 -14.56 7.32
C MET A 167 20.10 -16.00 7.51
N GLU A 168 20.51 -16.67 6.45
CA GLU A 168 21.16 -18.00 6.53
C GLU A 168 22.42 -17.98 7.39
N LYS A 169 23.26 -16.94 7.25
CA LYS A 169 24.43 -16.73 8.12
C LYS A 169 24.06 -16.46 9.60
N LEU A 170 22.80 -16.14 9.89
CA LEU A 170 22.28 -15.98 11.25
C LEU A 170 21.55 -17.22 11.76
N GLY A 171 21.54 -18.32 10.98
CA GLY A 171 20.97 -19.60 11.34
C GLY A 171 19.57 -19.88 10.82
N LEU A 172 19.00 -19.01 9.98
CA LEU A 172 17.74 -19.28 9.27
C LEU A 172 18.06 -20.13 8.02
N SER A 173 18.07 -21.47 8.16
CA SER A 173 18.23 -22.36 7.01
C SER A 173 17.10 -22.18 5.99
N ASP A 174 17.41 -22.31 4.70
CA ASP A 174 16.44 -22.20 3.60
C ASP A 174 15.62 -20.88 3.66
N ALA A 175 16.31 -19.78 3.99
CA ALA A 175 15.67 -18.50 4.31
C ALA A 175 14.73 -17.98 3.21
N MET A 176 15.11 -18.17 1.93
CA MET A 176 14.28 -17.77 0.78
C MET A 176 12.98 -18.58 0.73
N GLN A 177 13.06 -19.90 0.87
CA GLN A 177 11.90 -20.79 0.83
C GLN A 177 10.96 -20.49 1.99
N ARG A 178 11.48 -20.40 3.22
CA ARG A 178 10.69 -20.08 4.42
C ARG A 178 10.00 -18.73 4.30
N ALA A 179 10.68 -17.70 3.80
CA ALA A 179 10.07 -16.40 3.59
C ALA A 179 8.97 -16.47 2.50
N ARG A 180 9.14 -17.28 1.44
CA ARG A 180 8.12 -17.51 0.41
C ARG A 180 6.88 -18.21 0.98
N GLU A 181 7.06 -19.21 1.84
CA GLU A 181 5.98 -19.87 2.54
C GLU A 181 5.20 -18.89 3.42
N GLN A 182 5.88 -17.99 4.14
CA GLN A 182 5.23 -16.96 4.94
C GLN A 182 4.47 -15.93 4.08
N ALA A 183 5.00 -15.55 2.93
CA ALA A 183 4.30 -14.68 1.98
C ALA A 183 3.03 -15.35 1.44
N THR A 184 3.10 -16.63 1.08
CA THR A 184 1.95 -17.43 0.62
C THR A 184 0.87 -17.53 1.70
N LEU A 185 1.24 -17.82 2.94
CA LEU A 185 0.32 -17.87 4.08
C LEU A 185 -0.36 -16.51 4.35
N SER A 186 0.28 -15.42 3.96
CA SER A 186 -0.27 -14.06 4.07
C SER A 186 -1.08 -13.62 2.83
N GLY A 187 -1.33 -14.53 1.87
CA GLY A 187 -2.06 -14.20 0.64
C GLY A 187 -1.25 -13.44 -0.43
N SER A 188 0.10 -13.43 -0.32
CA SER A 188 0.99 -12.58 -1.13
C SER A 188 2.12 -13.40 -1.79
N GLY A 189 1.87 -14.66 -2.18
CA GLY A 189 2.91 -15.60 -2.61
C GLY A 189 3.67 -15.23 -3.88
N ASP A 190 3.07 -14.51 -4.81
CA ASP A 190 3.59 -14.31 -6.16
C ASP A 190 4.44 -13.04 -6.33
N ARG A 191 4.44 -12.15 -5.34
CA ARG A 191 5.25 -10.92 -5.36
C ARG A 191 6.71 -11.15 -4.92
N PRO A 192 7.64 -10.23 -5.21
CA PRO A 192 8.97 -10.22 -4.60
C PRO A 192 8.89 -10.16 -3.06
N LEU A 193 9.76 -10.90 -2.39
CA LEU A 193 9.76 -10.96 -0.93
C LEU A 193 10.19 -9.63 -0.29
N SER A 194 9.62 -9.36 0.86
CA SER A 194 9.87 -8.16 1.65
C SER A 194 10.43 -8.51 3.05
N ARG A 195 10.95 -7.54 3.78
CA ARG A 195 11.47 -7.77 5.13
C ARG A 195 10.44 -8.37 6.10
N PRO A 196 9.14 -8.03 6.07
CA PRO A 196 8.12 -8.70 6.87
C PRO A 196 8.04 -10.21 6.63
N ASP A 197 8.26 -10.70 5.41
CA ASP A 197 8.22 -12.14 5.11
C ASP A 197 9.38 -12.87 5.80
N PHE A 198 10.58 -12.32 5.74
CA PHE A 198 11.73 -12.82 6.49
C PHE A 198 11.56 -12.68 8.00
N ALA A 199 10.88 -11.61 8.48
CA ALA A 199 10.60 -11.45 9.89
C ALA A 199 9.67 -12.56 10.40
N ARG A 200 8.62 -12.90 9.65
CA ARG A 200 7.72 -14.03 9.96
C ARG A 200 8.48 -15.35 9.95
N ALA A 201 9.36 -15.57 8.96
CA ALA A 201 10.19 -16.77 8.90
C ALA A 201 11.16 -16.89 10.10
N LEU A 202 11.74 -15.78 10.56
CA LEU A 202 12.58 -15.76 11.77
C LEU A 202 11.78 -16.10 13.04
N VAL A 203 10.54 -15.63 13.14
CA VAL A 203 9.65 -15.94 14.26
C VAL A 203 9.23 -17.41 14.23
N GLU A 204 8.83 -17.91 13.06
CA GLU A 204 8.45 -19.32 12.87
C GLU A 204 9.61 -20.26 13.22
N ALA A 205 10.83 -19.93 12.84
CA ALA A 205 12.04 -20.69 13.14
C ALA A 205 12.53 -20.55 14.62
N GLY A 206 11.84 -19.76 15.46
CA GLY A 206 12.23 -19.51 16.86
C GLY A 206 13.49 -18.64 17.01
N LEU A 207 13.95 -17.97 15.95
CA LEU A 207 15.13 -17.08 15.96
C LEU A 207 14.79 -15.67 16.42
N ALA A 208 13.50 -15.32 16.43
CA ALA A 208 12.96 -14.09 17.00
C ALA A 208 11.67 -14.41 17.77
N ARG A 209 11.37 -13.64 18.83
CA ARG A 209 10.18 -13.85 19.68
C ARG A 209 8.89 -13.38 18.99
N ASP A 210 8.98 -12.30 18.27
CA ASP A 210 7.89 -11.64 17.55
C ASP A 210 8.46 -10.78 16.39
N LEU A 211 7.60 -10.20 15.58
CA LEU A 211 8.01 -9.36 14.45
C LEU A 211 8.84 -8.15 14.89
N GLN A 212 8.50 -7.53 16.02
CA GLN A 212 9.24 -6.38 16.54
C GLN A 212 10.68 -6.76 16.91
N ASP A 213 10.86 -7.91 17.55
CA ASP A 213 12.18 -8.46 17.88
C ASP A 213 12.99 -8.81 16.62
N ALA A 214 12.34 -9.42 15.61
CA ALA A 214 12.96 -9.72 14.32
C ALA A 214 13.48 -8.44 13.61
N PHE A 215 12.68 -7.39 13.57
CA PHE A 215 13.12 -6.10 13.01
C PHE A 215 14.22 -5.46 13.85
N LYS A 216 14.08 -5.43 15.17
CA LYS A 216 15.05 -4.82 16.09
C LYS A 216 16.43 -5.45 15.99
N ARG A 217 16.49 -6.78 15.85
CA ARG A 217 17.75 -7.54 15.90
C ARG A 217 18.36 -7.82 14.52
N HIS A 218 17.54 -7.96 13.47
CA HIS A 218 17.98 -8.55 12.21
C HIS A 218 17.65 -7.74 10.95
N LEU A 219 16.45 -7.16 10.85
CA LEU A 219 15.91 -6.65 9.58
C LEU A 219 15.71 -5.12 9.54
N GLY A 220 15.70 -4.47 10.70
CA GLY A 220 15.47 -3.02 10.79
C GLY A 220 16.65 -2.20 10.27
N SER A 221 16.46 -0.89 10.24
CA SER A 221 17.48 0.05 9.75
C SER A 221 18.80 -0.11 10.51
N GLY A 222 19.89 -0.28 9.76
CA GLY A 222 21.24 -0.51 10.30
C GLY A 222 21.52 -1.95 10.73
N GLN A 223 20.57 -2.88 10.62
CA GLN A 223 20.77 -4.30 10.90
C GLN A 223 21.29 -5.05 9.67
N LYS A 224 21.72 -6.31 9.87
CA LYS A 224 22.29 -7.14 8.79
C LYS A 224 21.35 -7.32 7.59
N GLY A 225 20.02 -7.41 7.82
CA GLY A 225 19.01 -7.51 6.77
C GLY A 225 18.61 -6.17 6.13
N ASP A 226 19.21 -5.04 6.53
CA ASP A 226 18.99 -3.74 5.91
C ASP A 226 19.79 -3.58 4.62
N VAL A 227 19.31 -4.18 3.54
CA VAL A 227 19.91 -4.11 2.21
C VAL A 227 19.34 -2.89 1.47
N LYS A 228 20.21 -1.98 1.04
CA LYS A 228 19.84 -0.69 0.41
C LYS A 228 20.36 -0.53 -1.02
N ALA A 229 21.22 -1.43 -1.46
CA ALA A 229 22.07 -1.22 -2.64
C ALA A 229 21.33 -1.24 -3.98
N HIS A 230 20.08 -1.68 -4.03
CA HIS A 230 19.36 -1.94 -5.28
C HIS A 230 18.32 -0.88 -5.65
N TRP A 231 18.06 0.07 -4.78
CA TRP A 231 17.06 1.12 -5.04
C TRP A 231 17.57 2.17 -6.02
N PRO A 232 16.70 2.70 -6.92
CA PRO A 232 17.03 3.82 -7.79
C PRO A 232 17.31 5.08 -6.95
N GLU A 233 17.94 6.05 -7.55
CA GLU A 233 18.07 7.36 -6.94
C GLU A 233 16.70 8.07 -6.89
N MET A 234 16.51 8.93 -5.91
CA MET A 234 15.28 9.68 -5.72
C MET A 234 14.87 10.48 -6.97
N GLU A 235 15.83 11.10 -7.63
CA GLU A 235 15.64 11.92 -8.83
C GLU A 235 15.07 11.10 -9.99
N GLU A 236 15.54 9.87 -10.16
CA GLU A 236 15.08 8.95 -11.20
C GLU A 236 13.61 8.57 -10.98
N ALA A 237 13.24 8.19 -9.77
CA ALA A 237 11.86 7.80 -9.44
C ALA A 237 10.88 8.98 -9.51
N VAL A 238 11.29 10.18 -9.08
CA VAL A 238 10.50 11.41 -9.28
C VAL A 238 10.28 11.67 -10.78
N GLY A 239 11.31 11.41 -11.59
CA GLY A 239 11.25 11.52 -13.05
C GLY A 239 10.16 10.63 -13.66
N TRP A 240 10.05 9.37 -13.22
CA TRP A 240 9.00 8.43 -13.69
C TRP A 240 7.60 8.93 -13.37
N ILE A 241 7.37 9.37 -12.11
CA ILE A 241 6.07 9.87 -11.65
C ILE A 241 5.64 11.07 -12.50
N ARG A 242 6.55 12.02 -12.70
CA ARG A 242 6.25 13.27 -13.41
C ARG A 242 6.04 13.08 -14.90
N ALA A 243 6.80 12.18 -15.53
CA ALA A 243 6.68 11.88 -16.95
C ALA A 243 5.28 11.38 -17.30
N ASP A 244 4.65 10.62 -16.39
CA ASP A 244 3.31 10.07 -16.56
C ASP A 244 2.21 10.94 -15.87
N GLY A 245 2.50 12.22 -15.60
CA GLY A 245 1.51 13.18 -15.10
C GLY A 245 1.11 13.02 -13.64
N GLY A 246 1.80 12.17 -12.88
CA GLY A 246 1.56 11.97 -11.45
C GLY A 246 2.12 13.09 -10.58
N VAL A 247 1.77 13.07 -9.29
CA VAL A 247 2.30 13.94 -8.25
C VAL A 247 3.18 13.13 -7.31
N ALA A 248 4.46 13.52 -7.21
CA ALA A 248 5.40 12.90 -6.28
C ALA A 248 5.23 13.50 -4.88
N VAL A 249 5.07 12.61 -3.88
CA VAL A 249 4.87 12.96 -2.48
C VAL A 249 5.97 12.31 -1.63
N MET A 250 6.69 13.07 -0.83
CA MET A 250 7.63 12.52 0.17
C MET A 250 6.85 11.78 1.25
N ALA A 251 6.99 10.47 1.31
CA ALA A 251 6.30 9.64 2.30
C ALA A 251 6.88 9.82 3.71
N HIS A 252 6.03 9.86 4.71
CA HIS A 252 6.32 9.88 6.16
C HIS A 252 7.66 10.53 6.58
N PRO A 253 7.96 11.80 6.22
CA PRO A 253 9.27 12.43 6.45
C PRO A 253 9.66 12.52 7.93
N MET A 254 8.69 12.41 8.84
CA MET A 254 8.91 12.41 10.28
C MET A 254 9.35 11.06 10.86
N ARG A 255 9.25 9.97 10.09
CA ARG A 255 9.71 8.63 10.51
C ARG A 255 11.19 8.41 10.25
N TYR A 256 11.79 9.15 9.33
CA TYR A 256 13.25 9.12 9.15
C TYR A 256 13.93 9.74 10.37
N LYS A 257 14.98 9.09 10.85
CA LYS A 257 15.76 9.59 12.00
C LYS A 257 16.66 10.75 11.59
N LEU A 258 16.04 11.80 11.05
CA LEU A 258 16.71 13.01 10.58
C LEU A 258 16.50 14.17 11.55
N THR A 259 17.54 14.98 11.73
CA THR A 259 17.38 16.29 12.36
C THR A 259 16.53 17.21 11.47
N ARG A 260 15.98 18.29 12.03
CA ARG A 260 15.23 19.29 11.25
C ARG A 260 16.03 19.82 10.04
N THR A 261 17.31 20.07 10.23
CA THR A 261 18.21 20.54 9.16
C THR A 261 18.34 19.50 8.04
N LYS A 262 18.65 18.25 8.39
CA LYS A 262 18.79 17.17 7.40
C LYS A 262 17.47 16.84 6.69
N ARG A 263 16.35 16.92 7.40
CA ARG A 263 15.02 16.80 6.77
C ARG A 263 14.78 17.94 5.77
N GLY A 264 15.19 19.17 6.12
CA GLY A 264 15.15 20.32 5.19
C GLY A 264 16.06 20.14 3.97
N GLU A 265 17.23 19.48 4.12
CA GLU A 265 18.07 19.12 2.97
C GLU A 265 17.36 18.09 2.08
N LEU A 266 16.82 17.02 2.66
CA LEU A 266 16.05 16.00 1.93
C LEU A 266 14.90 16.63 1.13
N LEU A 267 14.10 17.49 1.76
CA LEU A 267 12.97 18.15 1.09
C LEU A 267 13.44 19.10 -0.04
N ARG A 268 14.56 19.82 0.12
CA ARG A 268 15.12 20.65 -0.95
C ARG A 268 15.66 19.82 -2.12
N ASP A 269 16.39 18.74 -1.83
CA ASP A 269 16.88 17.82 -2.86
C ASP A 269 15.68 17.19 -3.62
N PHE A 270 14.63 16.82 -2.89
CA PHE A 270 13.38 16.32 -3.47
C PHE A 270 12.67 17.35 -4.39
N ILE A 271 12.57 18.59 -3.96
CA ILE A 271 12.03 19.68 -4.80
C ILE A 271 12.89 19.88 -6.06
N SER A 272 14.22 19.85 -5.91
CA SER A 272 15.15 19.98 -7.04
C SER A 272 14.97 18.85 -8.07
N ALA A 273 14.60 17.66 -7.62
CA ALA A 273 14.23 16.53 -8.47
C ALA A 273 12.84 16.70 -9.13
N GLY A 274 12.03 17.63 -8.64
CA GLY A 274 10.68 17.92 -9.11
C GLY A 274 9.57 17.35 -8.22
N GLY A 275 9.88 17.01 -6.97
CA GLY A 275 8.89 16.63 -5.97
C GLY A 275 8.00 17.80 -5.55
N GLU A 276 6.72 17.56 -5.24
CA GLU A 276 5.73 18.63 -5.15
C GLU A 276 4.92 18.62 -3.86
N ALA A 277 4.91 17.49 -3.13
CA ALA A 277 4.15 17.33 -1.90
C ALA A 277 4.92 16.51 -0.86
N ALA A 278 4.50 16.58 0.40
CA ALA A 278 4.98 15.68 1.44
C ALA A 278 3.85 15.32 2.41
N GLU A 279 3.93 14.15 3.02
CA GLU A 279 2.99 13.75 4.06
C GLU A 279 3.18 14.60 5.31
N LEU A 280 2.22 15.48 5.55
CA LEU A 280 2.13 16.26 6.79
C LEU A 280 1.73 15.37 7.96
N VAL A 281 0.84 14.42 7.68
CA VAL A 281 0.41 13.41 8.66
C VAL A 281 0.54 12.03 8.04
N SER A 282 1.23 11.12 8.75
CA SER A 282 1.31 9.70 8.43
C SER A 282 1.05 8.90 9.71
N GLY A 283 -0.16 8.32 9.80
CA GLY A 283 -0.63 7.64 11.01
C GLY A 283 -0.69 8.56 12.24
N PHE A 284 -0.36 8.01 13.40
CA PHE A 284 -0.32 8.81 14.64
C PHE A 284 1.03 9.48 14.85
N GLN A 285 1.02 10.77 15.05
CA GLN A 285 2.23 11.54 15.30
C GLN A 285 1.98 12.69 16.30
N ASN A 286 3.06 13.15 16.94
CA ASN A 286 3.00 14.26 17.86
C ASN A 286 2.65 15.56 17.14
N ILE A 287 1.68 16.32 17.67
CA ILE A 287 1.16 17.54 17.06
C ILE A 287 2.21 18.64 16.91
N ASP A 288 3.14 18.79 17.84
CA ASP A 288 4.19 19.83 17.75
C ASP A 288 5.20 19.50 16.66
N ARG A 289 5.50 18.22 16.46
CA ARG A 289 6.31 17.75 15.33
C ARG A 289 5.60 17.97 14.00
N ALA A 290 4.27 17.74 13.95
CA ALA A 290 3.47 18.02 12.76
C ALA A 290 3.43 19.53 12.46
N ARG A 291 3.30 20.38 13.47
CA ARG A 291 3.40 21.85 13.32
C ARG A 291 4.78 22.31 12.83
N ASP A 292 5.85 21.68 13.31
CA ASP A 292 7.20 21.99 12.84
C ASP A 292 7.37 21.59 11.36
N LEU A 293 6.87 20.43 10.97
CA LEU A 293 6.86 19.99 9.57
C LEU A 293 6.01 20.94 8.71
N ALA A 294 4.81 21.31 9.16
CA ALA A 294 3.95 22.24 8.43
C ALA A 294 4.67 23.56 8.10
N ARG A 295 5.41 24.12 9.07
CA ARG A 295 6.24 25.32 8.80
C ARG A 295 7.30 25.07 7.73
N GLN A 296 7.97 23.93 7.75
CA GLN A 296 8.96 23.60 6.71
C GLN A 296 8.31 23.43 5.32
N LEU A 297 7.14 22.81 5.24
CA LEU A 297 6.42 22.65 3.97
C LEU A 297 5.95 23.99 3.42
N ASP A 298 5.45 24.89 4.29
CA ASP A 298 5.04 26.26 3.93
C ASP A 298 6.23 27.07 3.41
N GLU A 299 7.37 27.05 4.13
CA GLU A 299 8.62 27.72 3.75
C GLU A 299 9.15 27.22 2.39
N LEU A 300 8.90 25.96 2.04
CA LEU A 300 9.39 25.31 0.82
C LEU A 300 8.37 25.29 -0.32
N GLY A 301 7.14 25.73 -0.10
CA GLY A 301 6.08 25.76 -1.11
C GLY A 301 5.56 24.37 -1.52
N LEU A 302 5.69 23.36 -0.65
CA LEU A 302 5.18 22.01 -0.88
C LEU A 302 3.70 21.90 -0.53
N TYR A 303 2.98 21.02 -1.22
CA TYR A 303 1.64 20.59 -0.80
C TYR A 303 1.72 19.59 0.36
N ALA A 304 0.65 19.51 1.15
CA ALA A 304 0.54 18.58 2.26
C ALA A 304 -0.38 17.39 1.94
N SER A 305 0.16 16.19 2.01
CA SER A 305 -0.61 14.93 1.94
C SER A 305 -0.90 14.39 3.33
N VAL A 306 -1.85 13.45 3.40
CA VAL A 306 -2.21 12.71 4.61
C VAL A 306 -2.42 11.23 4.28
N GLY A 307 -2.02 10.34 5.17
CA GLY A 307 -2.21 8.90 5.02
C GLY A 307 -2.09 8.17 6.35
N SER A 308 -2.75 7.03 6.46
CA SER A 308 -2.62 6.18 7.65
C SER A 308 -1.34 5.35 7.62
N ASP A 309 -0.86 5.01 6.44
CA ASP A 309 0.18 4.00 6.22
C ASP A 309 -0.23 2.66 6.83
N PHE A 310 -1.50 2.30 6.60
CA PHE A 310 -2.10 1.07 7.07
C PHE A 310 -1.52 -0.13 6.33
N HIS A 311 -1.12 -1.17 7.09
CA HIS A 311 -0.61 -2.42 6.53
C HIS A 311 -1.48 -3.64 6.91
N PHE A 312 -1.98 -3.73 8.14
CA PHE A 312 -2.72 -4.93 8.57
C PHE A 312 -3.70 -4.64 9.70
N PRO A 313 -4.82 -5.38 9.74
CA PRO A 313 -5.79 -5.27 10.83
C PRO A 313 -5.20 -5.77 12.16
N GLY A 314 -5.66 -5.19 13.26
CA GLY A 314 -5.19 -5.52 14.61
C GLY A 314 -3.91 -4.80 15.03
N GLY A 315 -3.29 -4.04 14.13
CA GLY A 315 -2.22 -3.10 14.45
C GLY A 315 -2.74 -1.80 15.06
N PRO A 316 -1.85 -0.85 15.40
CA PRO A 316 -2.24 0.44 15.97
C PRO A 316 -2.94 1.37 14.98
N LEU A 317 -2.80 1.10 13.68
CA LEU A 317 -3.36 1.90 12.60
C LEU A 317 -4.54 1.19 11.94
N ALA A 318 -5.48 1.95 11.42
CA ALA A 318 -6.57 1.49 10.58
C ALA A 318 -6.82 2.53 9.48
N PRO A 319 -7.44 2.19 8.35
CA PRO A 319 -7.76 3.16 7.31
C PRO A 319 -8.51 4.38 7.87
N GLY A 320 -8.05 5.58 7.53
CA GLY A 320 -8.55 6.84 8.07
C GLY A 320 -8.14 7.16 9.51
N SER A 321 -7.40 6.25 10.19
CA SER A 321 -6.90 6.50 11.55
C SER A 321 -5.56 7.20 11.50
N MET A 322 -5.58 8.51 11.66
CA MET A 322 -4.38 9.34 11.72
C MET A 322 -4.58 10.51 12.67
N SER A 323 -3.50 11.12 13.12
CA SER A 323 -3.57 12.36 13.88
C SER A 323 -4.23 13.46 13.06
N PRO A 324 -5.04 14.35 13.65
CA PRO A 324 -5.55 15.51 12.96
C PRO A 324 -4.37 16.34 12.41
N PRO A 325 -4.44 16.81 11.15
CA PRO A 325 -3.45 17.73 10.62
C PRO A 325 -3.48 19.04 11.43
N PRO A 326 -2.32 19.64 11.73
CA PRO A 326 -2.29 20.91 12.39
C PRO A 326 -2.87 22.00 11.50
N ARG A 327 -3.47 23.02 12.10
CA ARG A 327 -3.87 24.23 11.37
C ARG A 327 -2.66 24.84 10.68
N THR A 328 -2.74 25.00 9.36
CA THR A 328 -1.62 25.50 8.53
C THR A 328 -2.11 26.18 7.25
N ARG A 329 -1.25 26.97 6.64
CA ARG A 329 -1.48 27.58 5.32
C ARG A 329 -1.03 26.66 4.17
N VAL A 330 -0.30 25.60 4.46
CA VAL A 330 0.14 24.63 3.45
C VAL A 330 -1.09 24.08 2.71
N PRO A 331 -1.16 24.22 1.39
CA PRO A 331 -2.30 23.70 0.64
C PRO A 331 -2.32 22.17 0.67
N PRO A 332 -3.50 21.57 0.84
CA PRO A 332 -3.64 20.12 0.73
C PRO A 332 -3.30 19.61 -0.67
N VAL A 333 -2.77 18.38 -0.76
CA VAL A 333 -2.33 17.80 -2.04
C VAL A 333 -3.48 17.63 -3.05
N TRP A 334 -4.72 17.46 -2.60
CA TRP A 334 -5.90 17.40 -3.48
C TRP A 334 -6.25 18.74 -4.14
N CYS A 335 -5.64 19.85 -3.68
CA CYS A 335 -5.69 21.16 -4.35
C CYS A 335 -4.59 21.30 -5.41
N HIS A 336 -3.71 20.32 -5.57
CA HIS A 336 -2.71 20.33 -6.62
C HIS A 336 -3.38 20.31 -8.02
N PRO A 337 -2.94 21.15 -8.99
CA PRO A 337 -3.63 21.27 -10.29
C PRO A 337 -3.86 19.95 -11.04
N ARG A 338 -2.97 18.98 -10.91
CA ARG A 338 -3.12 17.65 -11.54
C ARG A 338 -4.11 16.74 -10.81
N LEU A 339 -4.36 16.95 -9.52
CA LEU A 339 -5.27 16.11 -8.72
C LEU A 339 -6.65 16.73 -8.55
N THR A 340 -6.78 18.05 -8.62
CA THR A 340 -8.06 18.76 -8.48
C THR A 340 -9.13 18.24 -9.46
N PRO A 341 -8.84 18.03 -10.78
CA PRO A 341 -9.84 17.50 -11.71
C PRO A 341 -10.33 16.11 -11.32
N PHE A 342 -9.43 15.24 -10.85
CA PHE A 342 -9.76 13.89 -10.41
C PHE A 342 -10.74 13.90 -9.23
N PHE A 343 -10.48 14.68 -8.20
CA PHE A 343 -11.35 14.77 -7.03
C PHE A 343 -12.66 15.53 -7.31
N ALA A 344 -12.66 16.49 -8.24
CA ALA A 344 -13.87 17.20 -8.67
C ALA A 344 -14.80 16.27 -9.47
N ALA A 345 -14.29 15.48 -10.39
CA ALA A 345 -15.07 14.52 -11.18
C ALA A 345 -15.71 13.46 -10.28
N ALA A 346 -15.00 12.96 -9.28
CA ALA A 346 -15.51 11.99 -8.31
C ALA A 346 -16.70 12.51 -7.50
N THR A 347 -16.80 13.83 -7.29
CA THR A 347 -17.92 14.45 -6.56
C THR A 347 -19.16 14.62 -7.45
N ALA A 348 -19.00 14.70 -8.78
CA ALA A 348 -20.08 14.91 -9.74
C ALA A 348 -20.78 13.61 -10.18
N THR A 349 -20.18 12.45 -9.97
CA THR A 349 -20.66 11.14 -10.45
C THR A 349 -21.50 10.40 -9.38
N MET A 350 -21.67 10.97 -8.20
CA MET A 350 -22.46 10.46 -7.07
C MET A 350 -23.75 11.25 -6.87
#